data_4c5e4f5e47d4f403778cf0e15cb76966
#
_entry.id   4c5e4f5e47d4f403778cf0e15cb76966
#
_cell.length_a   1.000
_cell.length_b   1.000
_cell.length_c   1.000
_cell.angle_alpha   90.00
_cell.angle_beta   90.00
_cell.angle_gamma   90.00
#
_symmetry.space_group_name_H-M   'P 1'
#
loop_
_entity.id
_entity.type
_entity.pdbx_description
1 polymer ?
#
loop_
_entity_poly.entity_id
_entity_poly.type
_entity_poly.pdbx_seq_one_letter_code
_entity_poly.pdbx_strand_id
1 'polypeptide(L)'
;MIIRSPKHAVLSVLVATLLGGAVVTDAVAQSRSAERSSERKGRSSAKADVLFPEATREEPKTKASAKLGGQLQKLFASYNKDDYEATRSQADQILANAAANEYDKSVAAQLGSQAAYNLDDIPAAKQYLQQALEFNGLDNNGHYQALLMLAQLQLQDEQYAEGLANLDKYFAESKSQKPEELVIKGQALYQTERYAEAIPVLKQAIAASSEPKDSWNQLLMASYAEAGQTGEAVKEAEALAARNPQDKKAQLNLASMYMQADDMEKAAAVMDGLRASGQLTEEREYRQLYSIYANTENKEKDVIAVINEGMQKGILKPDYQAYLALAQSYYYSDQVPQAIEAWQKAAPLSKDGETYLNLARVLHSEGRIPEARQAAQQALAKGVKRPDDAKKIINLK
;
A
#
# COMPACT_ATOMS: atom_id res chain seq x y z
N MET A 1 -32.29 -9.66 -2.36
CA MET A 1 -31.14 -10.58 -2.21
C MET A 1 -29.89 -9.73 -2.35
N ILE A 2 -29.37 -9.32 -1.21
CA ILE A 2 -28.25 -8.41 -1.06
C ILE A 2 -26.99 -9.12 -1.56
N ILE A 3 -26.33 -8.57 -2.58
CA ILE A 3 -25.02 -9.04 -3.01
C ILE A 3 -24.04 -8.62 -1.91
N ARG A 4 -23.69 -9.56 -1.03
CA ARG A 4 -22.55 -9.39 -0.13
C ARG A 4 -21.29 -9.34 -0.99
N SER A 5 -20.78 -8.16 -1.20
CA SER A 5 -19.43 -7.93 -1.74
C SER A 5 -18.40 -8.49 -0.76
N PRO A 6 -17.34 -9.15 -1.21
CA PRO A 6 -16.27 -9.61 -0.32
C PRO A 6 -15.58 -8.37 0.28
N LYS A 7 -15.59 -8.27 1.59
CA LYS A 7 -15.10 -7.14 2.40
C LYS A 7 -13.59 -6.84 2.26
N HIS A 8 -12.84 -7.62 1.48
CA HIS A 8 -11.38 -7.57 1.45
C HIS A 8 -10.75 -7.08 0.14
N ALA A 9 -11.54 -6.75 -0.89
CA ALA A 9 -10.98 -6.46 -2.22
C ALA A 9 -10.57 -5.00 -2.47
N VAL A 10 -10.97 -4.04 -1.61
CA VAL A 10 -10.82 -2.61 -1.91
C VAL A 10 -9.52 -2.01 -1.36
N LEU A 11 -8.96 -2.57 -0.28
CA LEU A 11 -7.73 -2.04 0.31
C LEU A 11 -6.44 -2.50 -0.38
N SER A 12 -6.44 -3.69 -1.00
CA SER A 12 -5.25 -4.25 -1.66
C SER A 12 -4.71 -3.39 -2.80
N VAL A 13 -5.53 -2.53 -3.39
CA VAL A 13 -5.12 -1.61 -4.47
C VAL A 13 -4.41 -0.36 -3.95
N LEU A 14 -4.70 0.08 -2.71
CA LEU A 14 -4.14 1.30 -2.13
C LEU A 14 -2.69 1.13 -1.65
N VAL A 15 -2.31 -0.06 -1.24
CA VAL A 15 -0.97 -0.35 -0.69
C VAL A 15 0.05 -0.75 -1.76
N ALA A 16 -0.40 -1.35 -2.87
CA ALA A 16 0.49 -1.75 -3.97
C ALA A 16 1.23 -0.56 -4.64
N THR A 17 0.70 0.66 -4.54
CA THR A 17 1.35 1.87 -5.07
C THR A 17 2.36 2.51 -4.11
N LEU A 18 2.38 2.11 -2.83
CA LEU A 18 3.37 2.56 -1.84
C LEU A 18 4.66 1.71 -1.85
N LEU A 19 4.63 0.53 -2.49
CA LEU A 19 5.72 -0.46 -2.49
C LEU A 19 6.72 -0.31 -3.65
N GLY A 20 6.48 0.62 -4.58
CA GLY A 20 7.36 0.90 -5.71
C GLY A 20 8.53 1.83 -5.35
N GLY A 21 9.60 1.27 -4.82
CA GLY A 21 10.96 1.76 -5.04
C GLY A 21 11.34 3.18 -4.63
N ALA A 22 11.38 3.53 -3.34
CA ALA A 22 12.04 4.76 -2.93
C ALA A 22 12.74 4.72 -1.55
N VAL A 23 12.57 3.66 -0.77
CA VAL A 23 13.02 3.69 0.64
C VAL A 23 14.52 3.37 0.79
N VAL A 24 15.10 2.61 -0.15
CA VAL A 24 16.52 2.20 -0.05
C VAL A 24 17.48 3.27 -0.56
N THR A 25 17.04 4.10 -1.52
CA THR A 25 17.92 5.12 -2.14
C THR A 25 18.24 6.30 -1.23
N ASP A 26 17.34 6.70 -0.34
CA ASP A 26 17.56 7.86 0.54
C ASP A 26 18.50 7.54 1.70
N ALA A 27 18.41 6.35 2.30
CA ALA A 27 19.31 5.98 3.39
C ALA A 27 20.76 5.80 2.93
N VAL A 28 20.95 5.20 1.74
CA VAL A 28 22.30 5.05 1.13
C VAL A 28 22.84 6.40 0.62
N ALA A 29 21.95 7.28 0.11
CA ALA A 29 22.36 8.62 -0.31
C ALA A 29 22.72 9.52 0.89
N GLN A 30 22.04 9.38 2.03
CA GLN A 30 22.37 10.12 3.25
C GLN A 30 23.70 9.67 3.86
N SER A 31 24.01 8.37 3.88
CA SER A 31 25.32 7.89 4.31
C SER A 31 26.45 8.44 3.43
N ARG A 32 26.25 8.46 2.11
CA ARG A 32 27.21 9.05 1.16
C ARG A 32 27.42 10.56 1.35
N SER A 33 26.35 11.30 1.65
CA SER A 33 26.45 12.76 1.85
C SER A 33 27.13 13.10 3.18
N ALA A 34 26.92 12.34 4.23
CA ALA A 34 27.58 12.52 5.53
C ALA A 34 29.07 12.20 5.45
N GLU A 35 29.48 11.09 4.80
CA GLU A 35 30.88 10.73 4.62
C GLU A 35 31.62 11.72 3.70
N ARG A 36 31.02 12.12 2.57
CA ARG A 36 31.61 13.13 1.66
C ARG A 36 31.73 14.53 2.28
N SER A 37 30.87 14.90 3.22
CA SER A 37 30.93 16.21 3.89
C SER A 37 32.02 16.25 4.96
N SER A 38 32.34 15.14 5.61
CA SER A 38 33.42 15.02 6.60
C SER A 38 34.82 15.08 5.96
N GLU A 39 34.98 14.53 4.76
CA GLU A 39 36.29 14.53 4.05
C GLU A 39 36.65 15.88 3.42
N ARG A 40 35.66 16.73 3.05
CA ARG A 40 35.94 18.05 2.45
C ARG A 40 36.39 19.14 3.42
N LYS A 41 36.19 18.94 4.73
CA LYS A 41 36.69 19.84 5.77
C LYS A 41 38.02 19.31 6.27
N GLY A 42 39.09 19.74 5.63
CA GLY A 42 40.44 19.31 5.87
C GLY A 42 40.92 19.42 7.31
N ARG A 43 41.65 18.37 7.72
CA ARG A 43 42.66 18.35 8.77
C ARG A 43 42.40 19.14 10.07
N SER A 44 41.37 18.81 10.77
CA SER A 44 41.34 18.80 12.21
C SER A 44 40.66 17.50 12.66
N SER A 45 41.16 16.85 13.67
CA SER A 45 40.58 15.67 14.31
C SER A 45 39.22 16.02 14.92
N ALA A 46 38.22 16.31 14.09
CA ALA A 46 36.87 16.37 14.55
C ALA A 46 36.49 14.93 14.95
N LYS A 47 36.13 14.71 16.22
CA LYS A 47 35.45 13.49 16.65
C LYS A 47 34.31 13.27 15.67
N ALA A 48 34.27 12.09 15.03
CA ALA A 48 33.11 11.71 14.22
C ALA A 48 31.84 11.88 15.08
N ASP A 49 30.79 12.47 14.51
CA ASP A 49 29.54 12.65 15.24
C ASP A 49 29.02 11.28 15.71
N VAL A 50 28.73 11.17 17.02
CA VAL A 50 28.15 9.95 17.57
C VAL A 50 26.69 9.89 17.17
N LEU A 51 26.38 9.03 16.21
CA LEU A 51 25.01 8.91 15.69
C LEU A 51 24.07 8.18 16.66
N PHE A 52 24.62 7.33 17.53
CA PHE A 52 23.87 6.50 18.47
C PHE A 52 24.39 6.70 19.91
N PRO A 53 24.12 7.87 20.54
CA PRO A 53 24.68 8.21 21.87
C PRO A 53 24.12 7.34 22.99
N GLU A 54 22.93 6.75 22.80
CA GLU A 54 22.24 5.91 23.79
C GLU A 54 22.41 4.40 23.53
N ALA A 55 23.31 4.05 22.60
CA ALA A 55 23.53 2.65 22.22
C ALA A 55 23.99 1.82 23.44
N THR A 56 23.44 0.63 23.55
CA THR A 56 23.71 -0.29 24.65
C THR A 56 24.91 -1.23 24.39
N ARG A 57 25.32 -1.36 23.12
CA ARG A 57 26.48 -2.16 22.72
C ARG A 57 27.75 -1.44 23.15
N GLU A 58 28.65 -2.15 23.84
CA GLU A 58 30.00 -1.67 24.13
C GLU A 58 30.84 -1.69 22.84
N GLU A 59 31.44 -0.54 22.48
CA GLU A 59 32.28 -0.44 21.29
C GLU A 59 33.57 -1.25 21.46
N PRO A 60 33.99 -1.99 20.39
CA PRO A 60 35.27 -2.67 20.42
C PRO A 60 36.42 -1.67 20.51
N LYS A 61 37.43 -1.98 21.30
CA LYS A 61 38.65 -1.15 21.45
C LYS A 61 39.66 -1.44 20.33
N THR A 62 39.42 -2.41 19.50
CA THR A 62 40.33 -2.87 18.43
C THR A 62 40.46 -1.78 17.36
N LYS A 63 41.68 -1.52 16.93
CA LYS A 63 42.02 -0.56 15.88
C LYS A 63 42.66 -1.27 14.71
N ALA A 64 42.81 -0.55 13.59
CA ALA A 64 43.54 -1.03 12.41
C ALA A 64 44.88 -1.63 12.78
N SER A 65 45.17 -2.82 12.27
CA SER A 65 46.48 -3.45 12.50
C SER A 65 47.59 -2.68 11.74
N ALA A 66 48.73 -2.52 12.34
CA ALA A 66 49.87 -1.85 11.69
C ALA A 66 50.27 -2.54 10.37
N LYS A 67 50.05 -3.84 10.28
CA LYS A 67 50.43 -4.64 9.11
C LYS A 67 49.51 -4.41 7.88
N LEU A 68 48.22 -4.03 8.09
CA LEU A 68 47.26 -3.86 7.04
C LEU A 68 46.94 -2.42 6.69
N GLY A 69 47.55 -1.42 7.40
CA GLY A 69 47.28 -0.01 7.15
C GLY A 69 47.38 0.40 5.68
N GLY A 70 48.38 -0.10 4.95
CA GLY A 70 48.52 0.17 3.51
C GLY A 70 47.44 -0.49 2.63
N GLN A 71 46.94 -1.65 3.02
CA GLN A 71 45.83 -2.33 2.30
C GLN A 71 44.49 -1.61 2.56
N LEU A 72 44.23 -1.23 3.80
CA LEU A 72 43.05 -0.44 4.14
C LEU A 72 43.03 0.92 3.42
N GLN A 73 44.18 1.62 3.33
CA GLN A 73 44.28 2.86 2.58
C GLN A 73 43.95 2.67 1.09
N LYS A 74 44.41 1.56 0.45
CA LYS A 74 44.04 1.26 -0.92
C LYS A 74 42.55 0.99 -1.07
N LEU A 75 41.97 0.22 -0.15
CA LEU A 75 40.54 -0.08 -0.12
C LEU A 75 39.69 1.20 -0.02
N PHE A 76 40.03 2.11 0.90
CA PHE A 76 39.38 3.43 0.99
C PHE A 76 39.58 4.25 -0.28
N ALA A 77 40.77 4.22 -0.87
CA ALA A 77 41.06 5.00 -2.08
C ALA A 77 40.25 4.51 -3.30
N SER A 78 40.07 3.20 -3.46
CA SER A 78 39.23 2.63 -4.53
C SER A 78 37.76 2.98 -4.29
N TYR A 79 37.27 2.81 -3.07
CA TYR A 79 35.90 3.17 -2.70
C TYR A 79 35.59 4.64 -2.97
N ASN A 80 36.50 5.56 -2.56
CA ASN A 80 36.33 7.01 -2.77
C ASN A 80 36.39 7.43 -4.25
N LYS A 81 36.91 6.59 -5.12
CA LYS A 81 36.93 6.78 -6.59
C LYS A 81 35.72 6.14 -7.27
N ASP A 82 34.80 5.55 -6.52
CA ASP A 82 33.69 4.76 -7.02
C ASP A 82 34.13 3.53 -7.87
N ASP A 83 35.39 3.05 -7.63
CA ASP A 83 35.90 1.84 -8.26
C ASP A 83 35.46 0.62 -7.44
N TYR A 84 34.22 0.22 -7.65
CA TYR A 84 33.57 -0.82 -6.84
C TYR A 84 34.13 -2.23 -7.10
N GLU A 85 34.57 -2.52 -8.33
CA GLU A 85 35.22 -3.77 -8.64
C GLU A 85 36.54 -3.91 -7.88
N ALA A 86 37.38 -2.87 -7.91
CA ALA A 86 38.65 -2.87 -7.17
C ALA A 86 38.39 -2.87 -5.65
N THR A 87 37.37 -2.17 -5.17
CA THR A 87 37.00 -2.16 -3.75
C THR A 87 36.64 -3.56 -3.27
N ARG A 88 35.79 -4.28 -4.02
CA ARG A 88 35.38 -5.66 -3.71
C ARG A 88 36.59 -6.61 -3.72
N SER A 89 37.44 -6.55 -4.75
CA SER A 89 38.64 -7.38 -4.84
C SER A 89 39.59 -7.15 -3.66
N GLN A 90 39.74 -5.88 -3.22
CA GLN A 90 40.62 -5.55 -2.09
C GLN A 90 39.98 -5.95 -0.75
N ALA A 91 38.67 -5.85 -0.61
CA ALA A 91 37.95 -6.35 0.55
C ALA A 91 38.16 -7.85 0.73
N ASP A 92 38.03 -8.64 -0.35
CA ASP A 92 38.27 -10.09 -0.33
C ASP A 92 39.70 -10.43 0.09
N GLN A 93 40.69 -9.67 -0.41
CA GLN A 93 42.08 -9.87 -0.04
C GLN A 93 42.34 -9.63 1.45
N ILE A 94 41.68 -8.61 2.05
CA ILE A 94 41.80 -8.33 3.49
C ILE A 94 41.09 -9.42 4.27
N LEU A 95 39.90 -9.83 3.88
CA LEU A 95 39.12 -10.88 4.56
C LEU A 95 39.84 -12.21 4.59
N ALA A 96 40.58 -12.56 3.50
CA ALA A 96 41.37 -13.76 3.42
C ALA A 96 42.71 -13.67 4.15
N ASN A 97 43.13 -12.48 4.59
CA ASN A 97 44.44 -12.30 5.18
C ASN A 97 44.44 -12.74 6.68
N ALA A 98 45.24 -13.74 7.00
CA ALA A 98 45.36 -14.25 8.38
C ALA A 98 45.92 -13.23 9.38
N ALA A 99 46.60 -12.17 8.89
CA ALA A 99 47.12 -11.09 9.75
C ALA A 99 46.10 -9.99 10.04
N ALA A 100 44.92 -10.04 9.38
CA ALA A 100 43.84 -9.09 9.62
C ALA A 100 43.13 -9.38 10.95
N ASN A 101 42.98 -8.33 11.76
CA ASN A 101 42.19 -8.42 13.00
C ASN A 101 40.70 -8.15 12.73
N GLU A 102 39.88 -8.18 13.80
CA GLU A 102 38.42 -8.00 13.71
C GLU A 102 38.06 -6.65 13.10
N TYR A 103 38.78 -5.56 13.45
CA TYR A 103 38.56 -4.24 12.84
C TYR A 103 38.82 -4.24 11.33
N ASP A 104 39.98 -4.75 10.91
CA ASP A 104 40.41 -4.78 9.52
C ASP A 104 39.36 -5.54 8.66
N LYS A 105 38.92 -6.70 9.18
CA LYS A 105 37.93 -7.55 8.50
C LYS A 105 36.54 -6.91 8.47
N SER A 106 36.08 -6.31 9.58
CA SER A 106 34.80 -5.66 9.65
C SER A 106 34.71 -4.47 8.69
N VAL A 107 35.74 -3.63 8.64
CA VAL A 107 35.82 -2.48 7.72
C VAL A 107 35.88 -2.96 6.28
N ALA A 108 36.68 -3.99 5.98
CA ALA A 108 36.77 -4.55 4.64
C ALA A 108 35.42 -5.12 4.18
N ALA A 109 34.73 -5.86 5.04
CA ALA A 109 33.40 -6.39 4.74
C ALA A 109 32.35 -5.28 4.57
N GLN A 110 32.38 -4.23 5.41
CA GLN A 110 31.47 -3.09 5.26
C GLN A 110 31.64 -2.40 3.90
N LEU A 111 32.87 -2.09 3.50
CA LEU A 111 33.13 -1.47 2.18
C LEU A 111 32.86 -2.43 1.02
N GLY A 112 33.16 -3.72 1.20
CA GLY A 112 32.79 -4.77 0.26
C GLY A 112 31.28 -4.87 0.02
N SER A 113 30.49 -4.72 1.10
CA SER A 113 29.02 -4.71 0.97
C SER A 113 28.51 -3.52 0.17
N GLN A 114 29.05 -2.34 0.41
CA GLN A 114 28.68 -1.14 -0.34
C GLN A 114 29.10 -1.23 -1.82
N ALA A 115 30.28 -1.80 -2.09
CA ALA A 115 30.73 -2.05 -3.45
C ALA A 115 29.83 -3.07 -4.16
N ALA A 116 29.52 -4.19 -3.52
CA ALA A 116 28.60 -5.20 -4.06
C ALA A 116 27.20 -4.63 -4.34
N TYR A 117 26.66 -3.82 -3.43
CA TYR A 117 25.39 -3.14 -3.61
C TYR A 117 25.39 -2.20 -4.84
N ASN A 118 26.47 -1.42 -5.03
CA ASN A 118 26.58 -0.53 -6.18
C ASN A 118 26.80 -1.27 -7.52
N LEU A 119 27.25 -2.51 -7.46
CA LEU A 119 27.35 -3.42 -8.60
C LEU A 119 26.08 -4.27 -8.81
N ASP A 120 25.01 -3.97 -8.08
CA ASP A 120 23.73 -4.69 -8.12
C ASP A 120 23.82 -6.18 -7.71
N ASP A 121 24.88 -6.54 -6.96
CA ASP A 121 25.10 -7.89 -6.41
C ASP A 121 24.54 -7.94 -4.97
N ILE A 122 23.22 -7.96 -4.86
CA ILE A 122 22.52 -7.94 -3.56
C ILE A 122 22.88 -9.16 -2.67
N PRO A 123 22.96 -10.39 -3.22
CA PRO A 123 23.38 -11.55 -2.43
C PRO A 123 24.77 -11.36 -1.79
N ALA A 124 25.75 -10.88 -2.56
CA ALA A 124 27.08 -10.61 -2.03
C ALA A 124 27.07 -9.46 -1.00
N ALA A 125 26.29 -8.40 -1.23
CA ALA A 125 26.14 -7.29 -0.29
C ALA A 125 25.66 -7.79 1.07
N LYS A 126 24.63 -8.64 1.11
CA LYS A 126 24.13 -9.26 2.36
C LYS A 126 25.19 -10.13 3.04
N GLN A 127 25.93 -10.94 2.27
CA GLN A 127 26.99 -11.78 2.84
C GLN A 127 28.08 -10.95 3.48
N TYR A 128 28.56 -9.89 2.84
CA TYR A 128 29.54 -8.99 3.42
C TYR A 128 29.04 -8.27 4.67
N LEU A 129 27.76 -7.83 4.70
CA LEU A 129 27.17 -7.22 5.89
C LEU A 129 27.11 -8.20 7.07
N GLN A 130 26.75 -9.45 6.84
CA GLN A 130 26.77 -10.50 7.85
C GLN A 130 28.20 -10.69 8.41
N GLN A 131 29.20 -10.79 7.55
CA GLN A 131 30.61 -10.91 7.95
C GLN A 131 31.07 -9.69 8.75
N ALA A 132 30.71 -8.46 8.33
CA ALA A 132 31.07 -7.24 9.05
C ALA A 132 30.51 -7.23 10.48
N LEU A 133 29.30 -7.72 10.66
CA LEU A 133 28.62 -7.83 11.96
C LEU A 133 29.21 -8.97 12.81
N GLU A 134 29.55 -10.11 12.20
CA GLU A 134 30.16 -11.28 12.87
C GLU A 134 31.55 -10.96 13.42
N PHE A 135 32.40 -10.29 12.63
CA PHE A 135 33.71 -9.85 13.10
C PHE A 135 33.64 -8.82 14.21
N ASN A 136 32.51 -8.11 14.33
CA ASN A 136 32.20 -7.21 15.44
C ASN A 136 33.28 -6.14 15.75
N GLY A 137 34.05 -5.72 14.75
CA GLY A 137 35.15 -4.75 14.88
C GLY A 137 34.79 -3.31 14.57
N LEU A 138 33.57 -3.01 14.09
CA LEU A 138 33.12 -1.65 13.80
C LEU A 138 32.75 -0.88 15.09
N ASP A 139 32.89 0.44 15.04
CA ASP A 139 32.27 1.33 16.03
C ASP A 139 30.74 1.21 15.99
N ASN A 140 30.03 1.86 16.89
CA ASN A 140 28.57 1.80 16.94
C ASN A 140 27.93 2.42 15.70
N ASN A 141 28.52 3.47 15.13
CA ASN A 141 27.99 4.07 13.90
C ASN A 141 28.02 3.07 12.73
N GLY A 142 29.19 2.47 12.48
CA GLY A 142 29.35 1.49 11.40
C GLY A 142 28.56 0.20 11.64
N HIS A 143 28.53 -0.28 12.90
CA HIS A 143 27.79 -1.49 13.25
C HIS A 143 26.29 -1.37 13.00
N TYR A 144 25.66 -0.29 13.50
CA TYR A 144 24.22 -0.13 13.33
C TYR A 144 23.83 0.26 11.92
N GLN A 145 24.66 0.99 11.18
CA GLN A 145 24.45 1.21 9.75
C GLN A 145 24.48 -0.11 8.98
N ALA A 146 25.45 -0.98 9.25
CA ALA A 146 25.51 -2.30 8.61
C ALA A 146 24.31 -3.18 8.97
N LEU A 147 23.88 -3.17 10.23
CA LEU A 147 22.71 -3.94 10.69
C LEU A 147 21.41 -3.46 10.05
N LEU A 148 21.21 -2.14 9.97
CA LEU A 148 20.03 -1.55 9.32
C LEU A 148 20.02 -1.84 7.83
N MET A 149 21.16 -1.72 7.14
CA MET A 149 21.27 -2.02 5.72
C MET A 149 20.99 -3.51 5.44
N LEU A 150 21.53 -4.42 6.28
CA LEU A 150 21.24 -5.85 6.14
C LEU A 150 19.73 -6.13 6.28
N ALA A 151 19.09 -5.54 7.28
CA ALA A 151 17.67 -5.68 7.49
C ALA A 151 16.86 -5.18 6.28
N GLN A 152 17.20 -4.02 5.74
CA GLN A 152 16.53 -3.45 4.56
C GLN A 152 16.68 -4.33 3.32
N LEU A 153 17.89 -4.86 3.04
CA LEU A 153 18.11 -5.76 1.92
C LEU A 153 17.37 -7.08 2.07
N GLN A 154 17.27 -7.60 3.30
CA GLN A 154 16.47 -8.80 3.58
C GLN A 154 14.97 -8.56 3.36
N LEU A 155 14.44 -7.41 3.79
CA LEU A 155 13.05 -7.05 3.56
C LEU A 155 12.74 -6.85 2.07
N GLN A 156 13.68 -6.26 1.31
CA GLN A 156 13.55 -6.11 -0.13
C GLN A 156 13.50 -7.46 -0.86
N ASP A 157 14.23 -8.44 -0.37
CA ASP A 157 14.24 -9.83 -0.86
C ASP A 157 13.15 -10.71 -0.25
N GLU A 158 12.14 -10.09 0.38
CA GLU A 158 11.02 -10.81 1.04
C GLU A 158 11.45 -11.77 2.17
N GLN A 159 12.69 -11.64 2.66
CA GLN A 159 13.20 -12.37 3.83
C GLN A 159 12.71 -11.66 5.12
N TYR A 160 11.39 -11.62 5.29
CA TYR A 160 10.76 -10.79 6.33
C TYR A 160 11.12 -11.19 7.75
N ALA A 161 11.27 -12.50 8.01
CA ALA A 161 11.60 -12.99 9.36
C ALA A 161 12.98 -12.49 9.81
N GLU A 162 13.99 -12.64 8.96
CA GLU A 162 15.36 -12.21 9.20
C GLU A 162 15.45 -10.69 9.25
N GLY A 163 14.79 -9.99 8.30
CA GLY A 163 14.77 -8.54 8.25
C GLY A 163 14.16 -7.92 9.50
N LEU A 164 13.01 -8.44 9.95
CA LEU A 164 12.37 -8.00 11.20
C LEU A 164 13.21 -8.31 12.44
N ALA A 165 13.84 -9.48 12.52
CA ALA A 165 14.74 -9.82 13.64
C ALA A 165 15.93 -8.86 13.73
N ASN A 166 16.52 -8.49 12.57
CA ASN A 166 17.61 -7.52 12.53
C ASN A 166 17.12 -6.09 12.86
N LEU A 167 15.92 -5.68 12.45
CA LEU A 167 15.33 -4.40 12.90
C LEU A 167 15.05 -4.40 14.40
N ASP A 168 14.53 -5.49 14.95
CA ASP A 168 14.30 -5.60 16.39
C ASP A 168 15.59 -5.46 17.18
N LYS A 169 16.65 -6.14 16.73
CA LYS A 169 18.01 -5.98 17.31
C LYS A 169 18.51 -4.55 17.17
N TYR A 170 18.38 -3.96 15.97
CA TYR A 170 18.78 -2.60 15.70
C TYR A 170 18.15 -1.61 16.69
N PHE A 171 16.82 -1.62 16.82
CA PHE A 171 16.12 -0.70 17.73
C PHE A 171 16.40 -0.99 19.21
N ALA A 172 16.53 -2.26 19.57
CA ALA A 172 16.83 -2.65 20.96
C ALA A 172 18.21 -2.16 21.42
N GLU A 173 19.21 -2.20 20.54
CA GLU A 173 20.59 -1.88 20.88
C GLU A 173 20.96 -0.41 20.58
N SER A 174 20.56 0.13 19.43
CA SER A 174 20.90 1.49 19.01
C SER A 174 20.11 2.57 19.73
N LYS A 175 18.91 2.23 20.25
CA LYS A 175 17.93 3.16 20.82
C LYS A 175 17.49 4.25 19.84
N SER A 176 17.59 3.99 18.52
CA SER A 176 17.18 4.94 17.51
C SER A 176 15.70 5.27 17.61
N GLN A 177 15.37 6.55 17.47
CA GLN A 177 14.00 7.08 17.43
C GLN A 177 13.72 7.78 16.07
N LYS A 178 14.57 7.52 15.07
CA LYS A 178 14.42 8.16 13.76
C LYS A 178 13.13 7.70 13.08
N PRO A 179 12.26 8.66 12.70
CA PRO A 179 10.94 8.34 12.16
C PRO A 179 10.99 7.44 10.92
N GLU A 180 11.92 7.72 9.99
CA GLU A 180 12.07 6.97 8.75
C GLU A 180 12.41 5.50 9.00
N GLU A 181 13.26 5.24 9.97
CA GLU A 181 13.67 3.88 10.34
C GLU A 181 12.52 3.11 11.01
N LEU A 182 11.75 3.79 11.88
CA LEU A 182 10.54 3.22 12.48
C LEU A 182 9.48 2.87 11.42
N VAL A 183 9.32 3.71 10.39
CA VAL A 183 8.39 3.43 9.29
C VAL A 183 8.79 2.17 8.52
N ILE A 184 10.10 1.92 8.31
CA ILE A 184 10.57 0.68 7.67
C ILE A 184 10.08 -0.55 8.47
N LYS A 185 10.21 -0.51 9.80
CA LYS A 185 9.71 -1.59 10.67
C LYS A 185 8.20 -1.71 10.60
N GLY A 186 7.47 -0.60 10.67
CA GLY A 186 6.01 -0.58 10.54
C GLY A 186 5.53 -1.15 9.22
N GLN A 187 6.21 -0.83 8.12
CA GLN A 187 5.91 -1.37 6.80
C GLN A 187 6.16 -2.87 6.71
N ALA A 188 7.28 -3.36 7.24
CA ALA A 188 7.58 -4.79 7.25
C ALA A 188 6.57 -5.59 8.09
N LEU A 189 6.14 -5.03 9.22
CA LEU A 189 5.08 -5.62 10.04
C LEU A 189 3.73 -5.65 9.29
N TYR A 190 3.41 -4.59 8.55
CA TYR A 190 2.21 -4.56 7.71
C TYR A 190 2.25 -5.63 6.61
N GLN A 191 3.37 -5.76 5.89
CA GLN A 191 3.57 -6.75 4.83
C GLN A 191 3.46 -8.19 5.32
N THR A 192 3.79 -8.43 6.58
CA THR A 192 3.68 -9.75 7.24
C THR A 192 2.35 -9.94 7.98
N GLU A 193 1.35 -9.10 7.70
CA GLU A 193 0.01 -9.14 8.31
C GLU A 193 0.01 -8.97 9.84
N ARG A 194 1.12 -8.49 10.41
CA ARG A 194 1.26 -8.19 11.85
C ARG A 194 0.75 -6.78 12.17
N TYR A 195 -0.47 -6.50 11.71
CA TYR A 195 -1.06 -5.14 11.73
C TYR A 195 -1.14 -4.53 13.12
N ALA A 196 -1.51 -5.33 14.13
CA ALA A 196 -1.60 -4.86 15.51
C ALA A 196 -0.24 -4.41 16.07
N GLU A 197 0.86 -4.99 15.59
CA GLU A 197 2.21 -4.59 15.98
C GLU A 197 2.73 -3.41 15.14
N ALA A 198 2.29 -3.27 13.89
CA ALA A 198 2.62 -2.14 13.04
C ALA A 198 2.09 -0.81 13.60
N ILE A 199 0.88 -0.81 14.15
CA ILE A 199 0.18 0.38 14.67
C ILE A 199 1.03 1.18 15.67
N PRO A 200 1.52 0.63 16.79
CA PRO A 200 2.29 1.40 17.77
C PRO A 200 3.60 1.91 17.18
N VAL A 201 4.27 1.15 16.31
CA VAL A 201 5.52 1.56 15.67
C VAL A 201 5.29 2.75 14.72
N LEU A 202 4.23 2.71 13.91
CA LEU A 202 3.87 3.80 13.01
C LEU A 202 3.42 5.06 13.76
N LYS A 203 2.67 4.91 14.85
CA LYS A 203 2.32 6.02 15.73
C LYS A 203 3.57 6.70 16.33
N GLN A 204 4.53 5.91 16.77
CA GLN A 204 5.79 6.42 17.26
C GLN A 204 6.55 7.19 16.18
N ALA A 205 6.64 6.65 14.96
CA ALA A 205 7.27 7.31 13.82
C ALA A 205 6.61 8.66 13.50
N ILE A 206 5.29 8.71 13.43
CA ILE A 206 4.52 9.92 13.14
C ILE A 206 4.72 10.96 14.26
N ALA A 207 4.68 10.54 15.53
CA ALA A 207 4.87 11.43 16.67
C ALA A 207 6.30 11.98 16.78
N ALA A 208 7.31 11.24 16.32
CA ALA A 208 8.71 11.65 16.37
C ALA A 208 9.09 12.60 15.21
N SER A 209 8.27 12.73 14.17
CA SER A 209 8.51 13.61 13.02
C SER A 209 7.87 14.97 13.22
N SER A 210 8.60 16.05 12.89
CA SER A 210 8.03 17.41 12.82
C SER A 210 7.12 17.59 11.60
N GLU A 211 7.36 16.82 10.53
CA GLU A 211 6.60 16.84 9.28
C GLU A 211 6.35 15.40 8.81
N PRO A 212 5.40 14.67 9.44
CA PRO A 212 5.09 13.31 9.03
C PRO A 212 4.52 13.27 7.61
N LYS A 213 5.05 12.37 6.79
CA LYS A 213 4.60 12.19 5.41
C LYS A 213 3.17 11.60 5.41
N ASP A 214 2.32 12.05 4.49
CA ASP A 214 0.96 11.50 4.36
C ASP A 214 0.93 10.00 4.11
N SER A 215 1.96 9.45 3.45
CA SER A 215 2.11 8.01 3.25
C SER A 215 2.22 7.22 4.57
N TRP A 216 2.80 7.81 5.61
CA TRP A 216 2.91 7.16 6.93
C TRP A 216 1.55 7.07 7.62
N ASN A 217 0.76 8.16 7.55
CA ASN A 217 -0.60 8.17 8.06
C ASN A 217 -1.51 7.21 7.25
N GLN A 218 -1.31 7.12 5.92
CA GLN A 218 -2.03 6.16 5.08
C GLN A 218 -1.70 4.71 5.48
N LEU A 219 -0.44 4.40 5.79
CA LEU A 219 -0.03 3.07 6.24
C LEU A 219 -0.58 2.75 7.65
N LEU A 220 -0.61 3.74 8.55
CA LEU A 220 -1.24 3.60 9.86
C LEU A 220 -2.75 3.35 9.74
N MET A 221 -3.43 4.14 8.90
CA MET A 221 -4.86 3.96 8.61
C MET A 221 -5.15 2.56 8.06
N ALA A 222 -4.35 2.09 7.09
CA ALA A 222 -4.47 0.75 6.53
C ALA A 222 -4.24 -0.32 7.61
N SER A 223 -3.23 -0.14 8.47
CA SER A 223 -2.95 -1.05 9.59
C SER A 223 -4.12 -1.15 10.57
N TYR A 224 -4.77 -0.04 10.89
CA TYR A 224 -5.98 -0.04 11.71
C TYR A 224 -7.14 -0.80 11.04
N ALA A 225 -7.37 -0.54 9.75
CA ALA A 225 -8.44 -1.17 9.00
C ALA A 225 -8.27 -2.70 8.92
N GLU A 226 -7.06 -3.16 8.60
CA GLU A 226 -6.74 -4.60 8.52
C GLU A 226 -6.73 -5.28 9.90
N ALA A 227 -6.38 -4.55 10.97
CA ALA A 227 -6.50 -5.02 12.35
C ALA A 227 -7.95 -5.05 12.87
N GLY A 228 -8.94 -4.67 12.05
CA GLY A 228 -10.35 -4.60 12.44
C GLY A 228 -10.69 -3.40 13.34
N GLN A 229 -9.77 -2.45 13.50
CA GLN A 229 -9.96 -1.22 14.30
C GLN A 229 -10.53 -0.10 13.42
N THR A 230 -11.68 -0.38 12.79
CA THR A 230 -12.31 0.49 11.77
C THR A 230 -12.56 1.91 12.26
N GLY A 231 -12.95 2.08 13.52
CA GLY A 231 -13.18 3.42 14.10
C GLY A 231 -11.91 4.29 14.15
N GLU A 232 -10.76 3.70 14.44
CA GLU A 232 -9.48 4.41 14.43
C GLU A 232 -9.03 4.70 12.98
N ALA A 233 -9.25 3.78 12.05
CA ALA A 233 -8.98 4.00 10.63
C ALA A 233 -9.79 5.18 10.07
N VAL A 234 -11.06 5.31 10.45
CA VAL A 234 -11.93 6.46 10.08
C VAL A 234 -11.36 7.76 10.64
N LYS A 235 -10.95 7.81 11.90
CA LYS A 235 -10.37 9.03 12.51
C LYS A 235 -9.11 9.49 11.78
N GLU A 236 -8.23 8.56 11.41
CA GLU A 236 -7.02 8.89 10.63
C GLU A 236 -7.37 9.39 9.23
N ALA A 237 -8.38 8.79 8.57
CA ALA A 237 -8.86 9.26 7.28
C ALA A 237 -9.47 10.66 7.34
N GLU A 238 -10.29 10.94 8.37
CA GLU A 238 -10.86 12.26 8.65
C GLU A 238 -9.74 13.31 8.85
N ALA A 239 -8.72 12.98 9.64
CA ALA A 239 -7.60 13.87 9.89
C ALA A 239 -6.79 14.18 8.61
N LEU A 240 -6.55 13.18 7.77
CA LEU A 240 -5.86 13.36 6.48
C LEU A 240 -6.67 14.22 5.52
N ALA A 241 -7.96 13.94 5.37
CA ALA A 241 -8.85 14.70 4.49
C ALA A 241 -9.03 16.15 4.97
N ALA A 242 -9.03 16.39 6.29
CA ALA A 242 -9.13 17.74 6.86
C ALA A 242 -7.87 18.60 6.64
N ARG A 243 -6.68 17.99 6.57
CA ARG A 243 -5.42 18.71 6.27
C ARG A 243 -5.41 19.31 4.87
N ASN A 244 -5.96 18.60 3.90
CA ASN A 244 -6.06 19.04 2.51
C ASN A 244 -7.44 18.70 1.92
N PRO A 245 -8.45 19.55 2.15
CA PRO A 245 -9.82 19.29 1.70
C PRO A 245 -9.97 19.19 0.17
N GLN A 246 -8.99 19.70 -0.59
CA GLN A 246 -8.97 19.63 -2.05
C GLN A 246 -8.24 18.40 -2.60
N ASP A 247 -7.61 17.62 -1.74
CA ASP A 247 -6.96 16.37 -2.16
C ASP A 247 -8.00 15.28 -2.42
N LYS A 248 -8.31 15.11 -3.71
CA LYS A 248 -9.24 14.08 -4.19
C LYS A 248 -8.92 12.68 -3.63
N LYS A 249 -7.63 12.33 -3.55
CA LYS A 249 -7.20 11.00 -3.07
C LYS A 249 -7.54 10.82 -1.58
N ALA A 250 -7.27 11.84 -0.76
CA ALA A 250 -7.61 11.80 0.66
C ALA A 250 -9.13 11.71 0.87
N GLN A 251 -9.92 12.47 0.10
CA GLN A 251 -11.39 12.39 0.16
C GLN A 251 -11.93 11.03 -0.29
N LEU A 252 -11.40 10.43 -1.37
CA LEU A 252 -11.81 9.09 -1.80
C LEU A 252 -11.44 8.01 -0.76
N ASN A 253 -10.29 8.15 -0.10
CA ASN A 253 -9.90 7.26 0.98
C ASN A 253 -10.86 7.39 2.17
N LEU A 254 -11.23 8.62 2.54
CA LEU A 254 -12.21 8.87 3.61
C LEU A 254 -13.58 8.24 3.28
N ALA A 255 -14.09 8.43 2.06
CA ALA A 255 -15.33 7.79 1.63
C ALA A 255 -15.24 6.26 1.74
N SER A 256 -14.10 5.68 1.35
CA SER A 256 -13.87 4.22 1.46
C SER A 256 -13.85 3.74 2.92
N MET A 257 -13.26 4.51 3.83
CA MET A 257 -13.25 4.18 5.27
C MET A 257 -14.66 4.26 5.87
N TYR A 258 -15.45 5.26 5.51
CA TYR A 258 -16.86 5.33 5.94
C TYR A 258 -17.67 4.13 5.41
N MET A 259 -17.46 3.71 4.15
CA MET A 259 -18.10 2.50 3.61
C MET A 259 -17.72 1.24 4.40
N GLN A 260 -16.47 1.10 4.81
CA GLN A 260 -16.02 -0.03 5.62
C GLN A 260 -16.59 0.01 7.05
N ALA A 261 -16.84 1.22 7.56
CA ALA A 261 -17.49 1.44 8.84
C ALA A 261 -19.02 1.29 8.78
N ASP A 262 -19.58 0.94 7.60
CA ASP A 262 -21.02 0.88 7.32
C ASP A 262 -21.74 2.25 7.48
N ASP A 263 -20.98 3.36 7.44
CA ASP A 263 -21.50 4.73 7.50
C ASP A 263 -21.72 5.26 6.07
N MET A 264 -22.75 4.72 5.40
CA MET A 264 -23.05 5.04 4.01
C MET A 264 -23.46 6.50 3.83
N GLU A 265 -24.06 7.13 4.84
CA GLU A 265 -24.47 8.55 4.77
C GLU A 265 -23.26 9.47 4.68
N LYS A 266 -22.25 9.27 5.53
CA LYS A 266 -21.02 10.07 5.47
C LYS A 266 -20.21 9.76 4.21
N ALA A 267 -20.16 8.50 3.78
CA ALA A 267 -19.52 8.12 2.52
C ALA A 267 -20.15 8.86 1.33
N ALA A 268 -21.49 8.91 1.27
CA ALA A 268 -22.23 9.66 0.25
C ALA A 268 -21.91 11.15 0.31
N ALA A 269 -21.90 11.76 1.50
CA ALA A 269 -21.64 13.19 1.64
C ALA A 269 -20.26 13.61 1.13
N VAL A 270 -19.23 12.80 1.39
CA VAL A 270 -17.88 13.03 0.86
C VAL A 270 -17.85 12.93 -0.67
N MET A 271 -18.47 11.88 -1.23
CA MET A 271 -18.52 11.65 -2.66
C MET A 271 -19.35 12.72 -3.40
N ASP A 272 -20.43 13.22 -2.77
CA ASP A 272 -21.22 14.34 -3.29
C ASP A 272 -20.41 15.65 -3.34
N GLY A 273 -19.56 15.89 -2.34
CA GLY A 273 -18.61 17.01 -2.37
C GLY A 273 -17.68 16.95 -3.58
N LEU A 274 -17.13 15.76 -3.87
CA LEU A 274 -16.29 15.53 -5.05
C LEU A 274 -17.07 15.67 -6.36
N ARG A 275 -18.32 15.20 -6.39
CA ARG A 275 -19.23 15.35 -7.54
C ARG A 275 -19.54 16.83 -7.81
N ALA A 276 -19.95 17.57 -6.77
CA ALA A 276 -20.31 18.97 -6.89
C ALA A 276 -19.14 19.86 -7.31
N SER A 277 -17.91 19.53 -6.91
CA SER A 277 -16.68 20.22 -7.34
C SER A 277 -16.17 19.75 -8.71
N GLY A 278 -16.86 18.81 -9.37
CA GLY A 278 -16.44 18.29 -10.69
C GLY A 278 -15.22 17.38 -10.64
N GLN A 279 -14.86 16.88 -9.47
CA GLN A 279 -13.67 16.03 -9.29
C GLN A 279 -13.93 14.56 -9.61
N LEU A 280 -15.19 14.11 -9.79
CA LEU A 280 -15.49 12.76 -10.28
C LEU A 280 -15.21 12.69 -11.78
N THR A 281 -14.09 12.09 -12.16
CA THR A 281 -13.60 12.04 -13.55
C THR A 281 -13.38 10.62 -14.05
N GLU A 282 -13.51 9.62 -13.18
CA GLU A 282 -13.28 8.22 -13.50
C GLU A 282 -14.55 7.38 -13.33
N GLU A 283 -14.68 6.35 -14.17
CA GLU A 283 -15.82 5.43 -14.14
C GLU A 283 -16.01 4.77 -12.77
N ARG A 284 -14.91 4.37 -12.11
CA ARG A 284 -14.94 3.73 -10.80
C ARG A 284 -15.55 4.63 -9.71
N GLU A 285 -15.37 5.95 -9.82
CA GLU A 285 -15.87 6.91 -8.83
C GLU A 285 -17.39 7.06 -8.93
N TYR A 286 -17.93 7.14 -10.16
CA TYR A 286 -19.37 7.10 -10.36
C TYR A 286 -19.99 5.78 -9.92
N ARG A 287 -19.29 4.66 -10.16
CA ARG A 287 -19.71 3.33 -9.68
C ARG A 287 -19.75 3.27 -8.16
N GLN A 288 -18.72 3.80 -7.50
CA GLN A 288 -18.67 3.86 -6.04
C GLN A 288 -19.83 4.68 -5.49
N LEU A 289 -20.06 5.88 -6.02
CA LEU A 289 -21.13 6.76 -5.54
C LEU A 289 -22.53 6.14 -5.72
N TYR A 290 -22.87 5.64 -6.91
CA TYR A 290 -24.19 5.02 -7.08
C TYR A 290 -24.34 3.72 -6.27
N SER A 291 -23.23 3.00 -6.00
CA SER A 291 -23.27 1.82 -5.14
C SER A 291 -23.52 2.18 -3.68
N ILE A 292 -22.93 3.29 -3.19
CA ILE A 292 -23.24 3.83 -1.86
C ILE A 292 -24.74 4.12 -1.75
N TYR A 293 -25.31 4.86 -2.70
CA TYR A 293 -26.73 5.17 -2.71
C TYR A 293 -27.62 3.93 -2.85
N ALA A 294 -27.24 2.95 -3.67
CA ALA A 294 -27.99 1.71 -3.83
C ALA A 294 -28.03 0.84 -2.56
N ASN A 295 -27.11 1.08 -1.61
CA ASN A 295 -27.09 0.45 -0.30
C ASN A 295 -27.61 1.35 0.83
N THR A 296 -28.12 2.52 0.50
CA THR A 296 -28.72 3.47 1.44
C THR A 296 -30.24 3.52 1.18
N GLU A 297 -31.04 3.48 2.24
CA GLU A 297 -32.49 3.54 2.13
C GLU A 297 -32.98 4.87 1.54
N ASN A 298 -34.03 4.81 0.71
CA ASN A 298 -34.71 5.97 0.10
C ASN A 298 -33.78 6.85 -0.78
N LYS A 299 -32.74 6.24 -1.40
CA LYS A 299 -31.75 6.92 -2.26
C LYS A 299 -31.89 6.53 -3.75
N GLU A 300 -32.99 5.96 -4.17
CA GLU A 300 -33.23 5.52 -5.56
C GLU A 300 -33.10 6.66 -6.57
N LYS A 301 -33.59 7.85 -6.22
CA LYS A 301 -33.48 9.04 -7.08
C LYS A 301 -32.04 9.51 -7.24
N ASP A 302 -31.23 9.36 -6.19
CA ASP A 302 -29.80 9.70 -6.23
C ASP A 302 -29.03 8.70 -7.10
N VAL A 303 -29.34 7.41 -7.02
CA VAL A 303 -28.78 6.38 -7.94
C VAL A 303 -29.07 6.74 -9.40
N ILE A 304 -30.33 7.05 -9.70
CA ILE A 304 -30.77 7.43 -11.07
C ILE A 304 -29.99 8.66 -11.54
N ALA A 305 -29.90 9.70 -10.70
CA ALA A 305 -29.23 10.94 -11.06
C ALA A 305 -27.74 10.73 -11.35
N VAL A 306 -27.04 9.99 -10.50
CA VAL A 306 -25.59 9.72 -10.65
C VAL A 306 -25.29 8.89 -11.90
N ILE A 307 -26.06 7.82 -12.13
CA ILE A 307 -25.82 6.96 -13.31
C ILE A 307 -26.11 7.74 -14.61
N ASN A 308 -27.22 8.46 -14.68
CA ASN A 308 -27.56 9.24 -15.86
C ASN A 308 -26.54 10.35 -16.13
N GLU A 309 -26.09 11.05 -15.11
CA GLU A 309 -25.04 12.06 -15.23
C GLU A 309 -23.71 11.45 -15.74
N GLY A 310 -23.27 10.34 -15.13
CA GLY A 310 -22.04 9.67 -15.54
C GLY A 310 -22.09 9.18 -16.99
N MET A 311 -23.24 8.66 -17.43
CA MET A 311 -23.46 8.25 -18.82
C MET A 311 -23.52 9.44 -19.77
N GLN A 312 -24.20 10.52 -19.40
CA GLN A 312 -24.30 11.74 -20.20
C GLN A 312 -22.94 12.40 -20.41
N LYS A 313 -22.08 12.39 -19.38
CA LYS A 313 -20.70 12.89 -19.46
C LYS A 313 -19.76 11.93 -20.21
N GLY A 314 -20.21 10.74 -20.58
CA GLY A 314 -19.38 9.71 -21.21
C GLY A 314 -18.33 9.08 -20.29
N ILE A 315 -18.42 9.32 -18.98
CA ILE A 315 -17.50 8.78 -17.96
C ILE A 315 -17.93 7.37 -17.57
N LEU A 316 -19.23 7.17 -17.28
CA LEU A 316 -19.77 5.87 -16.94
C LEU A 316 -20.24 5.17 -18.19
N LYS A 317 -19.63 4.03 -18.52
CA LYS A 317 -20.05 3.21 -19.65
C LYS A 317 -21.36 2.49 -19.33
N PRO A 318 -22.32 2.46 -20.26
CA PRO A 318 -23.55 1.72 -20.11
C PRO A 318 -23.24 0.21 -20.16
N ASP A 319 -23.46 -0.47 -19.06
CA ASP A 319 -23.27 -1.92 -18.93
C ASP A 319 -24.43 -2.57 -18.15
N TYR A 320 -24.31 -3.89 -17.97
CA TYR A 320 -25.29 -4.66 -17.23
C TYR A 320 -25.58 -4.11 -15.83
N GLN A 321 -24.52 -3.78 -15.08
CA GLN A 321 -24.68 -3.35 -13.68
C GLN A 321 -25.35 -1.98 -13.58
N ALA A 322 -24.95 -1.04 -14.43
CA ALA A 322 -25.54 0.29 -14.47
C ALA A 322 -27.01 0.25 -14.88
N TYR A 323 -27.36 -0.51 -15.94
CA TYR A 323 -28.75 -0.66 -16.35
C TYR A 323 -29.59 -1.41 -15.32
N LEU A 324 -29.04 -2.42 -14.64
CA LEU A 324 -29.74 -3.14 -13.58
C LEU A 324 -30.02 -2.22 -12.38
N ALA A 325 -29.04 -1.42 -11.97
CA ALA A 325 -29.21 -0.45 -10.90
C ALA A 325 -30.27 0.60 -11.25
N LEU A 326 -30.25 1.13 -12.48
CA LEU A 326 -31.30 2.04 -12.98
C LEU A 326 -32.67 1.38 -12.93
N ALA A 327 -32.79 0.16 -13.44
CA ALA A 327 -34.08 -0.54 -13.51
C ALA A 327 -34.68 -0.75 -12.11
N GLN A 328 -33.86 -1.19 -11.16
CA GLN A 328 -34.30 -1.35 -9.76
C GLN A 328 -34.68 -0.02 -9.13
N SER A 329 -33.86 1.03 -9.29
CA SER A 329 -34.12 2.33 -8.70
C SER A 329 -35.35 3.00 -9.30
N TYR A 330 -35.56 2.90 -10.61
CA TYR A 330 -36.81 3.36 -11.24
C TYR A 330 -38.04 2.60 -10.72
N TYR A 331 -37.94 1.29 -10.56
CA TYR A 331 -39.03 0.46 -10.06
C TYR A 331 -39.41 0.83 -8.61
N TYR A 332 -38.42 0.94 -7.70
CA TYR A 332 -38.67 1.27 -6.30
C TYR A 332 -39.07 2.74 -6.08
N SER A 333 -38.81 3.62 -7.06
CA SER A 333 -39.32 5.00 -7.05
C SER A 333 -40.61 5.19 -7.85
N ASP A 334 -41.34 4.09 -8.15
CA ASP A 334 -42.63 4.08 -8.83
C ASP A 334 -42.61 4.65 -10.30
N GLN A 335 -41.43 4.59 -10.90
CA GLN A 335 -41.22 5.01 -12.30
C GLN A 335 -41.21 3.76 -13.24
N VAL A 336 -42.30 2.99 -13.22
CA VAL A 336 -42.36 1.68 -13.87
C VAL A 336 -42.06 1.69 -15.38
N PRO A 337 -42.50 2.67 -16.18
CA PRO A 337 -42.14 2.71 -17.62
C PRO A 337 -40.60 2.78 -17.81
N GLN A 338 -39.89 3.63 -17.07
CA GLN A 338 -38.44 3.77 -17.16
C GLN A 338 -37.73 2.51 -16.62
N ALA A 339 -38.26 1.87 -15.59
CA ALA A 339 -37.74 0.60 -15.08
C ALA A 339 -37.78 -0.49 -16.17
N ILE A 340 -38.90 -0.60 -16.91
CA ILE A 340 -39.04 -1.56 -18.03
C ILE A 340 -37.96 -1.29 -19.08
N GLU A 341 -37.80 -0.02 -19.51
CA GLU A 341 -36.77 0.34 -20.50
C GLU A 341 -35.35 -0.03 -20.05
N ALA A 342 -35.05 0.25 -18.79
CA ALA A 342 -33.75 -0.08 -18.23
C ALA A 342 -33.53 -1.60 -18.12
N TRP A 343 -34.53 -2.39 -17.71
CA TRP A 343 -34.46 -3.85 -17.73
C TRP A 343 -34.33 -4.41 -19.13
N GLN A 344 -35.02 -3.84 -20.14
CA GLN A 344 -34.87 -4.24 -21.54
C GLN A 344 -33.44 -4.05 -22.05
N LYS A 345 -32.72 -3.02 -21.56
CA LYS A 345 -31.30 -2.80 -21.86
C LYS A 345 -30.38 -3.74 -21.04
N ALA A 346 -30.71 -4.03 -19.79
CA ALA A 346 -29.92 -4.90 -18.93
C ALA A 346 -30.02 -6.38 -19.31
N ALA A 347 -31.22 -6.89 -19.62
CA ALA A 347 -31.49 -8.31 -19.79
C ALA A 347 -30.65 -9.00 -20.88
N PRO A 348 -30.42 -8.41 -22.08
CA PRO A 348 -29.50 -8.97 -23.06
C PRO A 348 -28.07 -9.14 -22.58
N LEU A 349 -27.60 -8.24 -21.71
CA LEU A 349 -26.25 -8.20 -21.17
C LEU A 349 -26.05 -9.13 -19.97
N SER A 350 -27.13 -9.65 -19.38
CA SER A 350 -27.07 -10.61 -18.27
C SER A 350 -26.43 -11.93 -18.69
N LYS A 351 -25.72 -12.58 -17.78
CA LYS A 351 -25.13 -13.93 -18.00
C LYS A 351 -26.20 -15.05 -17.96
N ASP A 352 -27.29 -14.81 -17.26
CA ASP A 352 -28.41 -15.74 -17.06
C ASP A 352 -29.75 -15.10 -17.40
N GLY A 353 -30.84 -15.83 -17.25
CA GLY A 353 -32.18 -15.39 -17.55
C GLY A 353 -32.91 -14.65 -16.43
N GLU A 354 -32.30 -14.45 -15.25
CA GLU A 354 -32.99 -13.86 -14.09
C GLU A 354 -33.47 -12.42 -14.34
N THR A 355 -32.69 -11.62 -15.07
CA THR A 355 -33.07 -10.26 -15.43
C THR A 355 -34.26 -10.23 -16.38
N TYR A 356 -34.31 -11.16 -17.36
CA TYR A 356 -35.48 -11.33 -18.21
C TYR A 356 -36.71 -11.79 -17.44
N LEU A 357 -36.55 -12.65 -16.42
CA LEU A 357 -37.64 -13.09 -15.57
C LEU A 357 -38.20 -11.93 -14.73
N ASN A 358 -37.35 -11.06 -14.20
CA ASN A 358 -37.77 -9.85 -13.49
C ASN A 358 -38.54 -8.89 -14.43
N LEU A 359 -38.01 -8.66 -15.63
CA LEU A 359 -38.71 -7.88 -16.67
C LEU A 359 -40.08 -8.49 -16.99
N ALA A 360 -40.18 -9.81 -17.15
CA ALA A 360 -41.43 -10.50 -17.42
C ALA A 360 -42.46 -10.31 -16.31
N ARG A 361 -42.04 -10.37 -15.07
CA ARG A 361 -42.91 -10.11 -13.89
C ARG A 361 -43.49 -8.70 -13.89
N VAL A 362 -42.65 -7.71 -14.16
CA VAL A 362 -43.06 -6.31 -14.17
C VAL A 362 -43.97 -6.04 -15.37
N LEU A 363 -43.67 -6.53 -16.56
CA LEU A 363 -44.53 -6.43 -17.72
C LEU A 363 -45.91 -7.11 -17.48
N HIS A 364 -45.91 -8.22 -16.77
CA HIS A 364 -47.13 -8.90 -16.38
C HIS A 364 -47.98 -8.05 -15.42
N SER A 365 -47.36 -7.46 -14.37
CA SER A 365 -48.09 -6.59 -13.42
C SER A 365 -48.69 -5.34 -14.10
N GLU A 366 -48.04 -4.84 -15.14
CA GLU A 366 -48.54 -3.73 -15.97
C GLU A 366 -49.55 -4.14 -17.06
N GLY A 367 -49.99 -5.40 -17.07
CA GLY A 367 -50.93 -5.91 -18.06
C GLY A 367 -50.38 -6.06 -19.49
N ARG A 368 -49.09 -5.90 -19.68
CA ARG A 368 -48.39 -6.04 -20.98
C ARG A 368 -48.10 -7.51 -21.31
N ILE A 369 -49.18 -8.30 -21.37
CA ILE A 369 -49.11 -9.78 -21.45
C ILE A 369 -48.26 -10.30 -22.61
N PRO A 370 -48.40 -9.80 -23.86
CA PRO A 370 -47.59 -10.31 -24.98
C PRO A 370 -46.09 -10.15 -24.74
N GLU A 371 -45.66 -8.99 -24.20
CA GLU A 371 -44.27 -8.68 -23.92
C GLU A 371 -43.77 -9.47 -22.71
N ALA A 372 -44.62 -9.66 -21.69
CA ALA A 372 -44.29 -10.49 -20.53
C ALA A 372 -43.96 -11.95 -20.94
N ARG A 373 -44.76 -12.52 -21.85
CA ARG A 373 -44.50 -13.87 -22.38
C ARG A 373 -43.20 -13.95 -23.17
N GLN A 374 -42.91 -12.97 -24.02
CA GLN A 374 -41.68 -12.91 -24.78
C GLN A 374 -40.46 -12.85 -23.83
N ALA A 375 -40.50 -11.97 -22.83
CA ALA A 375 -39.43 -11.86 -21.81
C ALA A 375 -39.28 -13.17 -21.02
N ALA A 376 -40.39 -13.84 -20.64
CA ALA A 376 -40.35 -15.13 -19.96
C ALA A 376 -39.74 -16.25 -20.81
N GLN A 377 -39.99 -16.25 -22.13
CA GLN A 377 -39.33 -17.19 -23.05
C GLN A 377 -37.83 -16.95 -23.14
N GLN A 378 -37.38 -15.70 -23.22
CA GLN A 378 -35.96 -15.33 -23.17
C GLN A 378 -35.31 -15.74 -21.85
N ALA A 379 -36.03 -15.58 -20.73
CA ALA A 379 -35.58 -16.02 -19.43
C ALA A 379 -35.27 -17.53 -19.39
N LEU A 380 -36.20 -18.36 -19.92
CA LEU A 380 -35.98 -19.81 -20.03
C LEU A 380 -34.83 -20.15 -20.97
N ALA A 381 -34.71 -19.49 -22.08
CA ALA A 381 -33.64 -19.74 -23.07
C ALA A 381 -32.26 -19.45 -22.51
N LYS A 382 -32.12 -18.41 -21.67
CA LYS A 382 -30.85 -18.06 -20.98
C LYS A 382 -30.59 -18.87 -19.69
N GLY A 383 -31.58 -19.58 -19.20
CA GLY A 383 -31.50 -20.35 -17.96
C GLY A 383 -31.83 -19.51 -16.71
N VAL A 384 -32.79 -19.96 -15.96
CA VAL A 384 -33.26 -19.36 -14.70
C VAL A 384 -33.28 -20.39 -13.58
N LYS A 385 -33.09 -19.95 -12.34
CA LYS A 385 -33.10 -20.80 -11.14
C LYS A 385 -34.49 -21.43 -10.90
N ARG A 386 -35.58 -20.73 -11.26
CA ARG A 386 -36.96 -21.15 -11.08
C ARG A 386 -37.70 -21.10 -12.42
N PRO A 387 -37.53 -22.12 -13.29
CA PRO A 387 -38.12 -22.15 -14.61
C PRO A 387 -39.66 -22.18 -14.58
N ASP A 388 -40.26 -22.67 -13.51
CA ASP A 388 -41.72 -22.75 -13.41
C ASP A 388 -42.36 -21.36 -13.24
N ASP A 389 -41.66 -20.37 -12.67
CA ASP A 389 -42.14 -18.99 -12.63
C ASP A 389 -42.26 -18.39 -14.03
N ALA A 390 -41.27 -18.64 -14.90
CA ALA A 390 -41.31 -18.22 -16.28
C ALA A 390 -42.41 -18.96 -17.10
N LYS A 391 -42.55 -20.25 -16.89
CA LYS A 391 -43.62 -21.06 -17.56
C LYS A 391 -45.02 -20.58 -17.19
N LYS A 392 -45.24 -20.19 -15.91
CA LYS A 392 -46.52 -19.60 -15.47
C LYS A 392 -46.86 -18.35 -16.29
N ILE A 393 -45.90 -17.44 -16.52
CA ILE A 393 -46.11 -16.20 -17.25
C ILE A 393 -46.36 -16.51 -18.75
N ILE A 394 -45.67 -17.49 -19.33
CA ILE A 394 -45.87 -17.92 -20.72
C ILE A 394 -47.30 -18.46 -20.96
N ASN A 395 -47.82 -19.21 -19.98
CA ASN A 395 -49.13 -19.88 -20.09
C ASN A 395 -50.30 -19.01 -19.62
N LEU A 396 -50.09 -17.73 -19.30
CA LEU A 396 -51.21 -16.79 -19.02
C LEU A 396 -52.20 -16.77 -20.18
N LYS A 397 -53.50 -16.79 -19.91
CA LYS A 397 -54.56 -16.72 -20.94
C LYS A 397 -54.83 -15.27 -21.37
#